data_523529d6100e2ac4f97dc0096e410d03
#
_entry.id   523529d6100e2ac4f97dc0096e410d03
#
_cell.length_a   1.000
_cell.length_b   1.000
_cell.length_c   1.000
_cell.angle_alpha   90.00
_cell.angle_beta   90.00
_cell.angle_gamma   90.00
#
_symmetry.space_group_name_H-M   'P 1'
#
loop_
_entity.id
_entity.type
_entity.pdbx_description
1 polymer ?
#
loop_
_entity_poly.entity_id
_entity_poly.type
_entity_poly.pdbx_seq_one_letter_code
_entity_poly.pdbx_strand_id
1 'polypeptide(L)'
;MSRYHSYLNSAAGIINQYKGEEPFVSFIKKYFAGHKKHGSNDRKHITHLCYCYFRMGRAFPDMPVEEKMLTGLFLCSTADNPVLQHLKPGWNEKIHLSIESKCSVLNFPGVNGGILQLLTKLFPFTNELTEGIEQDEFVLSHLRQTKVFIRLRPGHEIPVKKKLIDGAIEYWQVSDTCLALPNSSTVDKVIKLNKEAVVQDYSSQRTAELLFNLKSKISKSKYSVWDCCAASGGKSIMVYDLYPNIDLTVSDIRDSILHNLEKRFQEAGIKKYHIFKTDLTNPHSPSPRAERSGTTHNSQYDLIICDVPCSGSGTWGRTPEQLLYFEKNKISHYATVQKKIVANVLKHLKPGGHLIYITCSVFRKENEEIVDHMRQHLGLELIQVKLLKGYNINADTMFSALLRKQL
;
A
#
# COMPACT_ATOMS: atom_id res chain seq x y z
N MET A 1 -21.26 -33.94 5.37
CA MET A 1 -20.69 -32.80 4.58
C MET A 1 -19.22 -32.67 4.98
N SER A 2 -18.29 -32.63 4.01
CA SER A 2 -16.87 -32.52 4.37
C SER A 2 -16.56 -31.16 4.97
N ARG A 3 -15.46 -31.05 5.74
CA ARG A 3 -15.01 -29.77 6.33
C ARG A 3 -14.77 -28.70 5.27
N TYR A 4 -14.36 -29.06 4.06
CA TYR A 4 -14.09 -28.12 2.97
C TYR A 4 -15.36 -27.49 2.40
N HIS A 5 -16.46 -28.24 2.31
CA HIS A 5 -17.79 -27.67 2.01
C HIS A 5 -18.24 -26.71 3.11
N SER A 6 -17.98 -27.03 4.38
CA SER A 6 -18.30 -26.13 5.50
C SER A 6 -17.51 -24.81 5.42
N TYR A 7 -16.22 -24.86 5.02
CA TYR A 7 -15.43 -23.65 4.80
C TYR A 7 -15.99 -22.80 3.66
N LEU A 8 -16.33 -23.43 2.53
CA LEU A 8 -16.89 -22.75 1.36
C LEU A 8 -18.20 -22.06 1.71
N ASN A 9 -19.15 -22.76 2.37
CA ASN A 9 -20.43 -22.20 2.81
C ASN A 9 -20.25 -21.05 3.81
N SER A 10 -19.31 -21.18 4.75
CA SER A 10 -19.01 -20.11 5.70
C SER A 10 -18.44 -18.88 5.01
N ALA A 11 -17.52 -19.06 4.04
CA ALA A 11 -16.97 -17.97 3.26
C ALA A 11 -18.03 -17.29 2.40
N ALA A 12 -18.95 -18.06 1.76
CA ALA A 12 -20.08 -17.51 1.01
C ALA A 12 -21.01 -16.67 1.90
N GLY A 13 -21.32 -17.16 3.10
CA GLY A 13 -22.11 -16.41 4.08
C GLY A 13 -21.43 -15.09 4.51
N ILE A 14 -20.10 -15.06 4.62
CA ILE A 14 -19.32 -13.85 4.92
C ILE A 14 -19.37 -12.87 3.76
N ILE A 15 -19.16 -13.33 2.52
CA ILE A 15 -19.20 -12.48 1.32
C ILE A 15 -20.59 -11.85 1.15
N ASN A 16 -21.67 -12.61 1.34
CA ASN A 16 -23.03 -12.10 1.21
C ASN A 16 -23.37 -11.01 2.26
N GLN A 17 -22.71 -11.03 3.42
CA GLN A 17 -22.90 -10.03 4.49
C GLN A 17 -22.01 -8.79 4.29
N TYR A 18 -20.87 -8.91 3.65
CA TYR A 18 -19.94 -7.81 3.45
C TYR A 18 -20.41 -6.86 2.34
N LYS A 19 -20.45 -5.56 2.62
CA LYS A 19 -20.97 -4.52 1.71
C LYS A 19 -19.91 -3.51 1.24
N GLY A 20 -18.63 -3.69 1.64
CA GLY A 20 -17.55 -2.78 1.24
C GLY A 20 -17.48 -1.46 2.03
N GLU A 21 -18.26 -1.32 3.11
CA GLU A 21 -18.33 -0.08 3.91
C GLU A 21 -17.11 0.16 4.81
N GLU A 22 -16.38 -0.90 5.14
CA GLU A 22 -15.14 -0.87 5.91
C GLU A 22 -14.10 -1.81 5.30
N PRO A 23 -12.78 -1.70 5.63
CA PRO A 23 -11.80 -2.67 5.17
C PRO A 23 -12.17 -4.10 5.55
N PHE A 24 -12.08 -5.02 4.60
CA PHE A 24 -12.47 -6.42 4.83
C PHE A 24 -11.73 -7.07 6.01
N VAL A 25 -10.47 -6.71 6.23
CA VAL A 25 -9.70 -7.20 7.39
C VAL A 25 -10.33 -6.82 8.73
N SER A 26 -10.99 -5.66 8.81
CA SER A 26 -11.71 -5.22 10.01
C SER A 26 -13.03 -5.95 10.17
N PHE A 27 -13.79 -6.05 9.08
CA PHE A 27 -15.06 -6.78 9.04
C PHE A 27 -14.89 -8.25 9.45
N ILE A 28 -13.93 -8.97 8.85
CA ILE A 28 -13.74 -10.40 9.12
C ILE A 28 -13.26 -10.68 10.56
N LYS A 29 -12.48 -9.77 11.15
CA LYS A 29 -12.11 -9.85 12.57
C LYS A 29 -13.34 -9.75 13.48
N LYS A 30 -14.25 -8.79 13.21
CA LYS A 30 -15.52 -8.64 13.95
C LYS A 30 -16.41 -9.87 13.76
N TYR A 31 -16.52 -10.38 12.54
CA TYR A 31 -17.27 -11.58 12.23
C TYR A 31 -16.81 -12.77 13.08
N PHE A 32 -15.51 -13.07 13.10
CA PHE A 32 -14.98 -14.18 13.88
C PHE A 32 -15.00 -13.96 15.40
N ALA A 33 -15.02 -12.72 15.86
CA ALA A 33 -15.23 -12.41 17.28
C ALA A 33 -16.63 -12.84 17.75
N GLY A 34 -17.64 -12.67 16.90
CA GLY A 34 -19.01 -13.13 17.14
C GLY A 34 -19.25 -14.63 16.85
N HIS A 35 -18.39 -15.27 16.04
CA HIS A 35 -18.56 -16.66 15.58
C HIS A 35 -17.42 -17.55 16.10
N LYS A 36 -17.43 -17.84 17.41
CA LYS A 36 -16.34 -18.58 18.12
C LYS A 36 -16.20 -20.06 17.72
N LYS A 37 -17.16 -20.63 16.97
CA LYS A 37 -17.12 -22.02 16.52
C LYS A 37 -15.96 -22.36 15.56
N HIS A 38 -15.35 -21.36 14.92
CA HIS A 38 -14.25 -21.56 13.99
C HIS A 38 -12.90 -21.51 14.71
N GLY A 39 -12.14 -22.59 14.64
CA GLY A 39 -10.75 -22.65 15.11
C GLY A 39 -9.79 -21.78 14.28
N SER A 40 -8.56 -21.61 14.75
CA SER A 40 -7.55 -20.77 14.07
C SER A 40 -7.29 -21.21 12.63
N ASN A 41 -7.21 -22.54 12.40
CA ASN A 41 -6.97 -23.11 11.06
C ASN A 41 -8.19 -22.90 10.15
N ASP A 42 -9.40 -23.10 10.67
CA ASP A 42 -10.64 -22.88 9.90
C ASP A 42 -10.74 -21.42 9.44
N ARG A 43 -10.45 -20.46 10.35
CA ARG A 43 -10.45 -19.04 10.04
C ARG A 43 -9.49 -18.69 8.91
N LYS A 44 -8.30 -19.31 8.86
CA LYS A 44 -7.33 -19.11 7.77
C LYS A 44 -7.90 -19.55 6.43
N HIS A 45 -8.47 -20.77 6.35
CA HIS A 45 -9.05 -21.28 5.11
C HIS A 45 -10.25 -20.45 4.64
N ILE A 46 -11.16 -20.13 5.54
CA ILE A 46 -12.36 -19.32 5.23
C ILE A 46 -11.94 -17.92 4.74
N THR A 47 -11.00 -17.26 5.44
CA THR A 47 -10.50 -15.94 5.05
C THR A 47 -9.80 -15.99 3.68
N HIS A 48 -9.01 -17.02 3.43
CA HIS A 48 -8.33 -17.19 2.16
C HIS A 48 -9.30 -17.34 0.99
N LEU A 49 -10.38 -18.12 1.15
CA LEU A 49 -11.44 -18.24 0.15
C LEU A 49 -12.12 -16.88 -0.13
N CYS A 50 -12.38 -16.08 0.90
CA CYS A 50 -12.93 -14.73 0.72
C CYS A 50 -11.98 -13.85 -0.09
N TYR A 51 -10.68 -13.87 0.22
CA TYR A 51 -9.69 -13.10 -0.56
C TYR A 51 -9.58 -13.58 -2.01
N CYS A 52 -9.64 -14.89 -2.26
CA CYS A 52 -9.67 -15.44 -3.62
C CYS A 52 -10.90 -14.94 -4.40
N TYR A 53 -12.07 -14.86 -3.76
CA TYR A 53 -13.26 -14.26 -4.35
C TYR A 53 -13.03 -12.79 -4.75
N PHE A 54 -12.50 -11.97 -3.83
CA PHE A 54 -12.25 -10.56 -4.12
C PHE A 54 -11.22 -10.33 -5.21
N ARG A 55 -10.19 -11.20 -5.30
CA ARG A 55 -9.19 -11.13 -6.38
C ARG A 55 -9.77 -11.34 -7.77
N MET A 56 -10.94 -11.94 -7.87
CA MET A 56 -11.68 -12.04 -9.13
C MET A 56 -12.33 -10.70 -9.57
N GLY A 57 -12.33 -9.68 -8.71
CA GLY A 57 -12.88 -8.38 -9.02
C GLY A 57 -14.31 -8.49 -9.57
N ARG A 58 -14.56 -7.76 -10.67
CA ARG A 58 -15.86 -7.78 -11.38
C ARG A 58 -15.95 -8.86 -12.46
N ALA A 59 -14.94 -9.74 -12.56
CA ALA A 59 -15.04 -10.88 -13.47
C ALA A 59 -16.16 -11.83 -13.05
N PHE A 60 -16.81 -12.43 -14.04
CA PHE A 60 -17.85 -13.44 -13.87
C PHE A 60 -18.99 -12.98 -12.92
N PRO A 61 -19.75 -11.92 -13.27
CA PRO A 61 -20.77 -11.34 -12.38
C PRO A 61 -21.92 -12.31 -12.07
N ASP A 62 -22.27 -13.17 -13.02
CA ASP A 62 -23.38 -14.11 -12.91
C ASP A 62 -22.97 -15.48 -12.33
N MET A 63 -21.69 -15.64 -11.96
CA MET A 63 -21.20 -16.89 -11.39
C MET A 63 -21.62 -17.01 -9.92
N PRO A 64 -22.12 -18.17 -9.46
CA PRO A 64 -22.40 -18.41 -8.05
C PRO A 64 -21.16 -18.11 -7.18
N VAL A 65 -21.41 -17.58 -5.98
CA VAL A 65 -20.34 -17.11 -5.07
C VAL A 65 -19.32 -18.20 -4.79
N GLU A 66 -19.80 -19.42 -4.52
CA GLU A 66 -18.97 -20.60 -4.22
C GLU A 66 -18.08 -20.98 -5.40
N GLU A 67 -18.64 -20.97 -6.62
CA GLU A 67 -17.87 -21.29 -7.83
C GLU A 67 -16.85 -20.21 -8.14
N LYS A 68 -17.20 -18.93 -7.95
CA LYS A 68 -16.26 -17.81 -8.11
C LYS A 68 -15.11 -17.88 -7.10
N MET A 69 -15.38 -18.33 -5.86
CA MET A 69 -14.31 -18.58 -4.86
C MET A 69 -13.37 -19.69 -5.31
N LEU A 70 -13.89 -20.81 -5.78
CA LEU A 70 -13.07 -21.95 -6.23
C LEU A 70 -12.27 -21.59 -7.48
N THR A 71 -12.88 -20.86 -8.41
CA THR A 71 -12.20 -20.30 -9.59
C THR A 71 -11.06 -19.37 -9.18
N GLY A 72 -11.32 -18.42 -8.27
CA GLY A 72 -10.30 -17.54 -7.72
C GLY A 72 -9.20 -18.31 -7.00
N LEU A 73 -9.54 -19.34 -6.22
CA LEU A 73 -8.57 -20.19 -5.54
C LEU A 73 -7.67 -20.92 -6.56
N PHE A 74 -8.23 -21.47 -7.63
CA PHE A 74 -7.47 -22.13 -8.69
C PHE A 74 -6.52 -21.17 -9.42
N LEU A 75 -7.00 -19.99 -9.80
CA LEU A 75 -6.18 -18.99 -10.50
C LEU A 75 -5.06 -18.41 -9.61
N CYS A 76 -5.33 -18.21 -8.31
CA CYS A 76 -4.37 -17.62 -7.37
C CYS A 76 -3.35 -18.63 -6.81
N SER A 77 -3.61 -19.93 -6.86
CA SER A 77 -2.73 -20.97 -6.28
C SER A 77 -1.67 -21.42 -7.29
N THR A 78 -0.47 -21.69 -6.81
CA THR A 78 0.66 -22.24 -7.61
C THR A 78 1.17 -23.58 -7.08
N ALA A 79 0.61 -24.07 -5.98
CA ALA A 79 0.93 -25.35 -5.36
C ALA A 79 -0.35 -26.05 -4.92
N ASP A 80 -0.27 -27.35 -4.68
CA ASP A 80 -1.38 -28.18 -4.26
C ASP A 80 -2.18 -27.56 -3.12
N ASN A 81 -3.49 -27.57 -3.28
CA ASN A 81 -4.41 -26.94 -2.35
C ASN A 81 -5.43 -27.98 -1.85
N PRO A 82 -5.53 -28.24 -0.54
CA PRO A 82 -6.41 -29.28 0.00
C PRO A 82 -7.89 -29.02 -0.26
N VAL A 83 -8.32 -27.76 -0.43
CA VAL A 83 -9.71 -27.44 -0.79
C VAL A 83 -9.98 -27.86 -2.24
N LEU A 84 -9.08 -27.50 -3.18
CA LEU A 84 -9.21 -27.89 -4.58
C LEU A 84 -9.04 -29.40 -4.75
N GLN A 85 -8.09 -30.01 -4.07
CA GLN A 85 -7.90 -31.46 -4.12
C GLN A 85 -9.19 -32.23 -3.78
N HIS A 86 -9.97 -31.70 -2.84
CA HIS A 86 -11.22 -32.34 -2.41
C HIS A 86 -12.43 -31.96 -3.25
N LEU A 87 -12.57 -30.69 -3.62
CA LEU A 87 -13.79 -30.17 -4.28
C LEU A 87 -13.67 -30.11 -5.81
N LYS A 88 -12.46 -29.97 -6.36
CA LYS A 88 -12.15 -29.84 -7.79
C LYS A 88 -10.82 -30.55 -8.12
N PRO A 89 -10.71 -31.90 -7.94
CA PRO A 89 -9.44 -32.62 -8.07
C PRO A 89 -8.77 -32.39 -9.44
N GLY A 90 -9.53 -32.38 -10.52
CA GLY A 90 -8.99 -32.12 -11.86
C GLY A 90 -8.43 -30.72 -12.08
N TRP A 91 -8.84 -29.73 -11.25
CA TRP A 91 -8.18 -28.41 -11.24
C TRP A 91 -6.89 -28.46 -10.41
N ASN A 92 -6.88 -29.18 -9.29
CA ASN A 92 -5.68 -29.31 -8.47
C ASN A 92 -4.53 -29.98 -9.21
N GLU A 93 -4.80 -31.01 -10.04
CA GLU A 93 -3.80 -31.63 -10.91
C GLU A 93 -3.15 -30.66 -11.91
N LYS A 94 -3.85 -29.59 -12.27
CA LYS A 94 -3.43 -28.54 -13.21
C LYS A 94 -2.99 -27.24 -12.54
N ILE A 95 -2.76 -27.26 -11.22
CA ILE A 95 -2.55 -26.04 -10.42
C ILE A 95 -1.23 -25.34 -10.74
N HIS A 96 -0.26 -26.06 -11.32
CA HIS A 96 1.06 -25.54 -11.70
C HIS A 96 1.08 -24.85 -13.07
N LEU A 97 -0.03 -24.88 -13.81
CA LEU A 97 -0.12 -24.23 -15.12
C LEU A 97 -0.04 -22.71 -15.00
N SER A 98 0.35 -22.05 -16.10
CA SER A 98 0.25 -20.59 -16.22
C SER A 98 -1.21 -20.12 -16.10
N ILE A 99 -1.41 -18.84 -15.78
CA ILE A 99 -2.78 -18.27 -15.64
C ILE A 99 -3.55 -18.40 -16.96
N GLU A 100 -2.86 -18.20 -18.10
CA GLU A 100 -3.44 -18.36 -19.44
C GLU A 100 -3.95 -19.79 -19.66
N SER A 101 -3.11 -20.77 -19.35
CA SER A 101 -3.48 -22.20 -19.47
C SER A 101 -4.60 -22.58 -18.50
N LYS A 102 -4.61 -22.04 -17.29
CA LYS A 102 -5.71 -22.23 -16.33
C LYS A 102 -7.03 -21.63 -16.84
N CYS A 103 -6.99 -20.45 -17.45
CA CYS A 103 -8.17 -19.87 -18.09
C CYS A 103 -8.73 -20.78 -19.19
N SER A 104 -7.86 -21.43 -19.98
CA SER A 104 -8.28 -22.41 -20.99
C SER A 104 -8.91 -23.69 -20.37
N VAL A 105 -8.40 -24.14 -19.22
CA VAL A 105 -8.97 -25.29 -18.47
C VAL A 105 -10.37 -24.98 -17.92
N LEU A 106 -10.61 -23.74 -17.51
CA LEU A 106 -11.88 -23.33 -16.92
C LEU A 106 -13.04 -23.36 -17.92
N ASN A 107 -12.76 -23.22 -19.21
CA ASN A 107 -13.69 -23.36 -20.36
C ASN A 107 -15.12 -22.88 -20.05
N PHE A 108 -15.27 -21.61 -19.62
CA PHE A 108 -16.58 -21.08 -19.22
C PHE A 108 -17.51 -20.92 -20.43
N PRO A 109 -18.73 -21.49 -20.42
CA PRO A 109 -19.74 -21.27 -21.42
C PRO A 109 -20.00 -19.74 -21.61
N GLY A 110 -19.91 -19.26 -22.84
CA GLY A 110 -20.13 -17.83 -23.15
C GLY A 110 -18.88 -16.94 -22.98
N VAL A 111 -17.73 -17.47 -22.59
CA VAL A 111 -16.47 -16.76 -22.45
C VAL A 111 -15.56 -17.05 -23.65
N ASN A 112 -15.94 -16.56 -24.84
CA ASN A 112 -15.14 -16.71 -26.07
C ASN A 112 -13.82 -15.91 -26.07
N GLY A 113 -13.44 -15.29 -24.95
CA GLY A 113 -12.27 -14.41 -24.82
C GLY A 113 -11.19 -14.89 -23.85
N GLY A 114 -11.37 -16.03 -23.15
CA GLY A 114 -10.35 -16.58 -22.25
C GLY A 114 -9.77 -15.53 -21.27
N ILE A 115 -8.45 -15.38 -21.28
CA ILE A 115 -7.73 -14.44 -20.41
C ILE A 115 -8.12 -12.97 -20.65
N LEU A 116 -8.41 -12.57 -21.88
CA LEU A 116 -8.74 -11.16 -22.20
C LEU A 116 -10.00 -10.69 -21.47
N GLN A 117 -11.02 -11.53 -21.39
CA GLN A 117 -12.24 -11.20 -20.63
C GLN A 117 -11.96 -11.13 -19.12
N LEU A 118 -11.12 -12.02 -18.60
CA LEU A 118 -10.69 -11.95 -17.21
C LEU A 118 -10.01 -10.61 -16.94
N LEU A 119 -9.03 -10.21 -17.75
CA LEU A 119 -8.25 -8.98 -17.59
C LEU A 119 -9.14 -7.73 -17.57
N THR A 120 -10.02 -7.60 -18.57
CA THR A 120 -10.90 -6.41 -18.70
C THR A 120 -11.90 -6.26 -17.56
N LYS A 121 -12.34 -7.35 -16.95
CA LYS A 121 -13.35 -7.34 -15.87
C LYS A 121 -12.73 -7.39 -14.48
N LEU A 122 -11.53 -7.95 -14.33
CA LEU A 122 -10.83 -7.99 -13.06
C LEU A 122 -10.50 -6.57 -12.58
N PHE A 123 -9.96 -5.72 -13.48
CA PHE A 123 -9.62 -4.32 -13.20
C PHE A 123 -10.20 -3.40 -14.27
N PRO A 124 -11.45 -2.88 -14.09
CA PRO A 124 -12.16 -2.13 -15.13
C PRO A 124 -11.71 -0.67 -15.27
N PHE A 125 -10.56 -0.29 -14.74
CA PHE A 125 -10.03 1.08 -14.70
C PHE A 125 -8.75 1.25 -15.57
N THR A 126 -8.51 0.37 -16.51
CA THR A 126 -7.28 0.35 -17.31
C THR A 126 -7.03 1.63 -18.09
N ASN A 127 -8.09 2.32 -18.55
CA ASN A 127 -8.00 3.62 -19.23
C ASN A 127 -7.59 4.79 -18.33
N GLU A 128 -7.57 4.59 -17.01
CA GLU A 128 -7.19 5.60 -16.02
C GLU A 128 -5.72 5.44 -15.56
N LEU A 129 -5.01 4.43 -16.05
CA LEU A 129 -3.68 4.09 -15.57
C LEU A 129 -2.65 5.18 -15.90
N THR A 130 -1.73 5.39 -14.97
CA THR A 130 -0.48 6.14 -15.11
C THR A 130 0.35 5.58 -16.26
N GLU A 131 0.99 6.47 -17.02
CA GLU A 131 1.87 6.09 -18.12
C GLU A 131 3.02 5.19 -17.64
N GLY A 132 3.36 4.20 -18.44
CA GLY A 132 4.43 3.24 -18.14
C GLY A 132 3.99 2.04 -17.29
N ILE A 133 2.72 1.89 -16.93
CA ILE A 133 2.20 0.65 -16.34
C ILE A 133 1.89 -0.34 -17.45
N GLU A 134 2.51 -1.51 -17.39
CA GLU A 134 2.18 -2.64 -18.27
C GLU A 134 0.83 -3.23 -17.79
N GLN A 135 -0.23 -2.91 -18.56
CA GLN A 135 -1.62 -3.15 -18.16
C GLN A 135 -1.87 -4.60 -17.75
N ASP A 136 -1.54 -5.55 -18.62
CA ASP A 136 -1.86 -6.97 -18.40
C ASP A 136 -1.08 -7.55 -17.21
N GLU A 137 0.21 -7.22 -17.10
CA GLU A 137 1.04 -7.65 -15.98
C GLU A 137 0.53 -7.08 -14.65
N PHE A 138 0.17 -5.79 -14.64
CA PHE A 138 -0.40 -5.15 -13.46
C PHE A 138 -1.73 -5.80 -13.06
N VAL A 139 -2.64 -6.02 -14.00
CA VAL A 139 -3.94 -6.67 -13.72
C VAL A 139 -3.75 -8.09 -13.21
N LEU A 140 -2.89 -8.90 -13.85
CA LEU A 140 -2.59 -10.27 -13.41
C LEU A 140 -1.90 -10.33 -12.04
N SER A 141 -1.18 -9.28 -11.65
CA SER A 141 -0.55 -9.23 -10.34
C SER A 141 -1.54 -9.31 -9.18
N HIS A 142 -2.79 -8.91 -9.38
CA HIS A 142 -3.84 -9.00 -8.37
C HIS A 142 -4.23 -10.46 -8.04
N LEU A 143 -3.96 -11.40 -8.93
CA LEU A 143 -4.15 -12.84 -8.68
C LEU A 143 -3.02 -13.44 -7.83
N ARG A 144 -1.96 -12.70 -7.57
CA ARG A 144 -0.82 -13.14 -6.76
C ARG A 144 -0.92 -12.62 -5.34
N GLN A 145 -0.46 -13.42 -4.37
CA GLN A 145 -0.36 -12.97 -2.98
C GLN A 145 0.80 -12.00 -2.84
N THR A 146 0.53 -10.81 -2.29
CA THR A 146 1.57 -9.83 -1.96
C THR A 146 2.52 -10.37 -0.88
N LYS A 147 3.80 -9.98 -0.97
CA LYS A 147 4.81 -10.29 0.05
C LYS A 147 4.78 -9.25 1.18
N VAL A 148 5.36 -9.61 2.32
CA VAL A 148 5.70 -8.65 3.37
C VAL A 148 7.12 -8.15 3.10
N PHE A 149 7.32 -6.85 3.12
CA PHE A 149 8.63 -6.25 2.96
C PHE A 149 9.06 -5.59 4.27
N ILE A 150 10.32 -5.77 4.63
CA ILE A 150 10.95 -5.07 5.73
C ILE A 150 12.12 -4.25 5.22
N ARG A 151 12.24 -3.02 5.71
CA ARG A 151 13.38 -2.16 5.51
C ARG A 151 14.32 -2.31 6.71
N LEU A 152 15.53 -2.76 6.46
CA LEU A 152 16.58 -2.86 7.46
C LEU A 152 17.03 -1.45 7.85
N ARG A 153 17.19 -1.18 9.14
CA ARG A 153 17.68 0.11 9.61
C ARG A 153 19.22 0.13 9.64
N PRO A 154 19.84 1.30 9.51
CA PRO A 154 21.29 1.43 9.48
C PRO A 154 21.97 0.71 10.65
N GLY A 155 22.97 -0.13 10.34
CA GLY A 155 23.72 -0.92 11.30
C GLY A 155 23.05 -2.20 11.81
N HIS A 156 21.85 -2.52 11.29
CA HIS A 156 21.12 -3.73 11.66
C HIS A 156 21.03 -4.78 10.52
N GLU A 157 21.68 -4.54 9.38
CA GLU A 157 21.54 -5.37 8.18
C GLU A 157 22.02 -6.81 8.44
N ILE A 158 23.22 -6.99 8.99
CA ILE A 158 23.78 -8.31 9.29
C ILE A 158 23.06 -8.96 10.49
N PRO A 159 22.87 -8.27 11.63
CA PRO A 159 22.18 -8.87 12.77
C PRO A 159 20.77 -9.35 12.46
N VAL A 160 19.98 -8.61 11.69
CA VAL A 160 18.61 -8.99 11.32
C VAL A 160 18.61 -10.24 10.45
N LYS A 161 19.46 -10.30 9.41
CA LYS A 161 19.56 -11.49 8.54
C LYS A 161 19.92 -12.74 9.36
N LYS A 162 20.89 -12.62 10.29
CA LYS A 162 21.24 -13.72 11.18
C LYS A 162 20.05 -14.20 12.03
N LYS A 163 19.32 -13.26 12.65
CA LYS A 163 18.11 -13.59 13.44
C LYS A 163 17.02 -14.28 12.65
N LEU A 164 16.82 -13.89 11.38
CA LEU A 164 15.85 -14.53 10.49
C LEU A 164 16.27 -15.98 10.18
N ILE A 165 17.55 -16.22 9.91
CA ILE A 165 18.11 -17.57 9.69
C ILE A 165 17.97 -18.43 10.95
N ASP A 166 18.40 -17.93 12.10
CA ASP A 166 18.32 -18.61 13.39
C ASP A 166 16.87 -18.95 13.78
N GLY A 167 15.92 -18.08 13.38
CA GLY A 167 14.48 -18.26 13.58
C GLY A 167 13.77 -19.08 12.50
N ALA A 168 14.51 -19.66 11.53
CA ALA A 168 13.99 -20.39 10.39
C ALA A 168 12.91 -19.62 9.60
N ILE A 169 13.07 -18.29 9.46
CA ILE A 169 12.19 -17.44 8.67
C ILE A 169 12.81 -17.26 7.29
N GLU A 170 12.10 -17.77 6.29
CA GLU A 170 12.48 -17.59 4.88
C GLU A 170 12.42 -16.13 4.46
N TYR A 171 13.42 -15.68 3.70
CA TYR A 171 13.42 -14.33 3.11
C TYR A 171 14.18 -14.30 1.78
N TRP A 172 13.86 -13.30 0.96
CA TRP A 172 14.60 -12.97 -0.26
C TRP A 172 15.17 -11.55 -0.14
N GLN A 173 16.43 -11.39 -0.45
CA GLN A 173 17.03 -10.07 -0.50
C GLN A 173 16.61 -9.37 -1.80
N VAL A 174 15.98 -8.19 -1.66
CA VAL A 174 15.49 -7.36 -2.79
C VAL A 174 16.47 -6.22 -3.08
N SER A 175 17.05 -5.65 -2.03
CA SER A 175 18.14 -4.66 -2.10
C SER A 175 19.00 -4.79 -0.85
N ASP A 176 20.05 -3.97 -0.73
CA ASP A 176 20.95 -3.99 0.44
C ASP A 176 20.19 -3.80 1.76
N THR A 177 19.14 -3.00 1.74
CA THR A 177 18.32 -2.65 2.91
C THR A 177 16.91 -3.21 2.89
N CYS A 178 16.50 -3.97 1.87
CA CYS A 178 15.14 -4.51 1.74
C CYS A 178 15.13 -6.02 1.67
N LEU A 179 14.35 -6.65 2.55
CA LEU A 179 14.03 -8.07 2.50
C LEU A 179 12.55 -8.28 2.22
N ALA A 180 12.22 -9.23 1.36
CA ALA A 180 10.88 -9.74 1.11
C ALA A 180 10.67 -11.04 1.89
N LEU A 181 9.50 -11.25 2.45
CA LEU A 181 9.14 -12.42 3.25
C LEU A 181 7.78 -12.96 2.81
N PRO A 182 7.50 -14.24 3.06
CA PRO A 182 6.14 -14.78 2.92
C PRO A 182 5.13 -13.96 3.74
N ASN A 183 3.91 -13.81 3.22
CA ASN A 183 2.87 -13.02 3.91
C ASN A 183 2.48 -13.55 5.30
N SER A 184 2.74 -14.84 5.57
CA SER A 184 2.47 -15.49 6.85
C SER A 184 3.60 -15.36 7.87
N SER A 185 4.71 -14.67 7.54
CA SER A 185 5.88 -14.56 8.41
C SER A 185 5.59 -13.78 9.69
N THR A 186 6.01 -14.32 10.84
CA THR A 186 5.85 -13.69 12.16
C THR A 186 7.19 -13.11 12.61
N VAL A 187 7.66 -12.08 11.89
CA VAL A 187 9.00 -11.48 12.08
C VAL A 187 9.16 -10.81 13.45
N ASP A 188 8.07 -10.33 14.03
CA ASP A 188 8.02 -9.70 15.35
C ASP A 188 8.45 -10.62 16.50
N LYS A 189 8.47 -11.93 16.26
CA LYS A 189 8.98 -12.91 17.22
C LYS A 189 10.50 -12.97 17.31
N VAL A 190 11.21 -12.58 16.25
CA VAL A 190 12.67 -12.73 16.16
C VAL A 190 13.40 -11.40 16.03
N ILE A 191 12.78 -10.37 15.51
CA ILE A 191 13.36 -9.03 15.35
C ILE A 191 12.56 -7.97 16.12
N LYS A 192 13.24 -6.92 16.56
CA LYS A 192 12.59 -5.77 17.19
C LYS A 192 12.15 -4.80 16.12
N LEU A 193 10.83 -4.86 15.78
CA LEU A 193 10.25 -3.95 14.80
C LEU A 193 10.44 -2.49 15.20
N ASN A 194 10.54 -1.62 14.21
CA ASN A 194 10.87 -0.20 14.27
C ASN A 194 12.27 0.11 14.82
N LYS A 195 12.88 -0.74 15.66
CA LYS A 195 14.26 -0.58 16.13
C LYS A 195 15.29 -1.14 15.16
N GLU A 196 15.11 -2.39 14.70
CA GLU A 196 16.07 -3.11 13.85
C GLU A 196 15.64 -3.11 12.38
N ALA A 197 14.35 -3.22 12.15
CA ALA A 197 13.76 -3.13 10.83
C ALA A 197 12.33 -2.53 10.91
N VAL A 198 11.88 -1.94 9.82
CA VAL A 198 10.55 -1.35 9.67
C VAL A 198 9.76 -2.17 8.66
N VAL A 199 8.55 -2.62 9.02
CA VAL A 199 7.63 -3.16 8.02
C VAL A 199 7.21 -2.01 7.11
N GLN A 200 7.69 -2.04 5.87
CA GLN A 200 7.46 -1.00 4.87
C GLN A 200 7.53 -1.64 3.49
N ASP A 201 6.53 -1.41 2.65
CA ASP A 201 6.51 -1.94 1.29
C ASP A 201 7.73 -1.48 0.48
N TYR A 202 8.18 -2.30 -0.46
CA TYR A 202 9.37 -2.03 -1.27
C TYR A 202 9.27 -0.72 -2.06
N SER A 203 8.13 -0.47 -2.71
CA SER A 203 7.93 0.77 -3.47
C SER A 203 7.85 2.00 -2.55
N SER A 204 7.30 1.85 -1.34
CA SER A 204 7.36 2.90 -0.32
C SER A 204 8.79 3.21 0.13
N GLN A 205 9.67 2.21 0.25
CA GLN A 205 11.10 2.41 0.54
C GLN A 205 11.80 3.18 -0.59
N ARG A 206 11.45 2.88 -1.85
CA ARG A 206 12.05 3.50 -3.04
C ARG A 206 11.71 4.98 -3.21
N THR A 207 10.71 5.51 -2.52
CA THR A 207 10.46 6.96 -2.50
C THR A 207 11.66 7.74 -1.96
N ALA A 208 12.54 7.10 -1.17
CA ALA A 208 13.83 7.65 -0.73
C ALA A 208 14.78 7.97 -1.88
N GLU A 209 14.65 7.35 -3.04
CA GLU A 209 15.52 7.62 -4.20
C GLU A 209 15.45 9.08 -4.66
N LEU A 210 14.31 9.76 -4.43
CA LEU A 210 14.17 11.20 -4.73
C LEU A 210 14.97 12.07 -3.75
N LEU A 211 15.23 11.59 -2.53
CA LEU A 211 16.00 12.31 -1.52
C LEU A 211 17.49 12.31 -1.82
N PHE A 212 18.02 11.34 -2.58
CA PHE A 212 19.45 11.28 -2.89
C PHE A 212 19.92 12.51 -3.66
N ASN A 213 19.08 13.12 -4.48
CA ASN A 213 19.36 14.37 -5.19
C ASN A 213 19.49 15.57 -4.24
N LEU A 214 19.01 15.45 -3.00
CA LEU A 214 19.06 16.51 -1.99
C LEU A 214 20.16 16.30 -0.95
N LYS A 215 20.92 15.19 -1.02
CA LYS A 215 21.89 14.77 0.00
C LYS A 215 22.88 15.89 0.36
N SER A 216 23.46 16.57 -0.62
CA SER A 216 24.42 17.64 -0.40
C SER A 216 23.82 18.88 0.29
N LYS A 217 22.53 19.14 0.12
CA LYS A 217 21.80 20.24 0.75
C LYS A 217 21.43 19.92 2.18
N ILE A 218 20.92 18.69 2.42
CA ILE A 218 20.47 18.23 3.75
C ILE A 218 21.65 18.08 4.72
N SER A 219 22.84 17.74 4.22
CA SER A 219 24.04 17.52 5.06
C SER A 219 24.70 18.80 5.57
N LYS A 220 24.41 19.97 4.98
CA LYS A 220 25.16 21.22 5.24
C LYS A 220 24.58 22.12 6.35
N SER A 221 23.33 21.90 6.76
CA SER A 221 22.64 22.74 7.74
C SER A 221 21.54 21.93 8.47
N LYS A 222 21.00 22.53 9.54
CA LYS A 222 19.81 21.99 10.21
C LYS A 222 18.60 22.11 9.27
N TYR A 223 18.36 21.07 8.47
CA TYR A 223 17.36 21.02 7.42
C TYR A 223 15.98 20.76 8.03
N SER A 224 15.02 21.63 7.79
CA SER A 224 13.66 21.47 8.31
C SER A 224 12.82 20.63 7.36
N VAL A 225 12.25 19.56 7.89
CA VAL A 225 11.45 18.57 7.13
C VAL A 225 10.06 18.46 7.74
N TRP A 226 9.04 18.52 6.91
CA TRP A 226 7.67 18.25 7.32
C TRP A 226 7.07 17.08 6.54
N ASP A 227 6.76 15.99 7.24
CA ASP A 227 5.92 14.90 6.72
C ASP A 227 4.47 15.23 7.04
N CYS A 228 3.76 15.78 6.06
CA CYS A 228 2.49 16.45 6.29
C CYS A 228 1.27 15.49 6.35
N CYS A 229 1.43 14.26 5.85
CA CYS A 229 0.44 13.18 5.92
C CYS A 229 1.14 11.92 6.44
N ALA A 230 1.76 12.02 7.62
CA ALA A 230 2.75 11.06 8.10
C ALA A 230 2.19 9.67 8.38
N ALA A 231 0.88 9.53 8.51
CA ALA A 231 0.24 8.27 8.90
C ALA A 231 0.95 7.67 10.13
N SER A 232 1.36 6.39 10.07
CA SER A 232 2.09 5.74 11.17
C SER A 232 3.60 6.00 11.16
N GLY A 233 4.12 6.97 10.39
CA GLY A 233 5.50 7.42 10.44
C GLY A 233 6.53 6.58 9.67
N GLY A 234 6.10 5.68 8.78
CA GLY A 234 7.05 4.81 8.05
C GLY A 234 8.04 5.59 7.18
N LYS A 235 7.58 6.62 6.45
CA LYS A 235 8.42 7.52 5.63
C LYS A 235 9.22 8.48 6.50
N SER A 236 8.64 8.99 7.59
CA SER A 236 9.35 9.83 8.57
C SER A 236 10.55 9.10 9.18
N ILE A 237 10.40 7.83 9.60
CA ILE A 237 11.50 7.00 10.11
C ILE A 237 12.56 6.81 9.02
N MET A 238 12.14 6.58 7.77
CA MET A 238 13.06 6.40 6.64
C MET A 238 13.91 7.66 6.39
N VAL A 239 13.30 8.83 6.39
CA VAL A 239 14.02 10.09 6.19
C VAL A 239 14.96 10.37 7.36
N TYR A 240 14.54 10.10 8.58
CA TYR A 240 15.39 10.22 9.76
C TYR A 240 16.60 9.28 9.73
N ASP A 241 16.41 8.03 9.27
CA ASP A 241 17.52 7.08 9.10
C ASP A 241 18.56 7.54 8.07
N LEU A 242 18.09 8.21 7.01
CA LEU A 242 18.99 8.77 5.98
C LEU A 242 19.69 10.06 6.45
N TYR A 243 19.01 10.86 7.27
CA TYR A 243 19.44 12.21 7.67
C TYR A 243 19.10 12.48 9.14
N PRO A 244 19.85 11.95 10.10
CA PRO A 244 19.49 12.01 11.53
C PRO A 244 19.54 13.41 12.15
N ASN A 245 20.15 14.39 11.46
CA ASN A 245 20.29 15.78 11.94
C ASN A 245 19.20 16.74 11.44
N ILE A 246 18.10 16.22 10.93
CA ILE A 246 16.96 17.05 10.47
C ILE A 246 16.12 17.58 11.65
N ASP A 247 15.46 18.71 11.41
CA ASP A 247 14.38 19.20 12.27
C ASP A 247 13.05 18.64 11.73
N LEU A 248 12.61 17.53 12.32
CA LEU A 248 11.48 16.76 11.82
C LEU A 248 10.16 17.25 12.42
N THR A 249 9.21 17.58 11.57
CA THR A 249 7.81 17.82 11.92
C THR A 249 6.94 16.79 11.23
N VAL A 250 5.92 16.29 11.94
CA VAL A 250 4.96 15.31 11.42
C VAL A 250 3.54 15.73 11.74
N SER A 251 2.61 15.45 10.84
CA SER A 251 1.18 15.68 11.09
C SER A 251 0.31 14.65 10.36
N ASP A 252 -0.90 14.45 10.88
CA ASP A 252 -1.99 13.67 10.25
C ASP A 252 -3.32 14.24 10.75
N ILE A 253 -4.41 13.95 10.06
CA ILE A 253 -5.76 14.35 10.48
C ILE A 253 -6.31 13.44 11.59
N ARG A 254 -5.76 12.23 11.76
CA ARG A 254 -6.29 11.16 12.63
C ARG A 254 -5.46 11.02 13.92
N ASP A 255 -6.05 11.36 15.06
CA ASP A 255 -5.38 11.23 16.38
C ASP A 255 -4.88 9.82 16.67
N SER A 256 -5.68 8.80 16.38
CA SER A 256 -5.31 7.41 16.64
C SER A 256 -4.07 6.96 15.86
N ILE A 257 -3.85 7.53 14.67
CA ILE A 257 -2.68 7.26 13.85
C ILE A 257 -1.44 7.99 14.38
N LEU A 258 -1.60 9.24 14.84
CA LEU A 258 -0.53 10.00 15.49
C LEU A 258 -0.04 9.29 16.76
N HIS A 259 -0.95 8.72 17.55
CA HIS A 259 -0.58 7.91 18.72
C HIS A 259 0.25 6.67 18.36
N ASN A 260 -0.12 5.99 17.26
CA ASN A 260 0.68 4.88 16.74
C ASN A 260 2.05 5.34 16.22
N LEU A 261 2.11 6.52 15.60
CA LEU A 261 3.36 7.12 15.14
C LEU A 261 4.31 7.41 16.32
N GLU A 262 3.82 8.01 17.40
CA GLU A 262 4.61 8.31 18.60
C GLU A 262 5.22 7.03 19.19
N LYS A 263 4.43 5.95 19.32
CA LYS A 263 4.93 4.66 19.77
C LYS A 263 6.05 4.12 18.87
N ARG A 264 5.84 4.18 17.56
CA ARG A 264 6.86 3.74 16.57
C ARG A 264 8.12 4.58 16.62
N PHE A 265 8.00 5.90 16.82
CA PHE A 265 9.16 6.80 16.98
C PHE A 265 9.93 6.48 18.25
N GLN A 266 9.24 6.20 19.36
CA GLN A 266 9.87 5.74 20.60
C GLN A 266 10.66 4.44 20.38
N GLU A 267 10.06 3.44 19.72
CA GLU A 267 10.70 2.17 19.37
C GLU A 267 11.88 2.36 18.42
N ALA A 268 11.76 3.31 17.48
CA ALA A 268 12.81 3.68 16.53
C ALA A 268 13.95 4.53 17.16
N GLY A 269 13.78 5.01 18.40
CA GLY A 269 14.76 5.87 19.08
C GLY A 269 14.73 7.34 18.59
N ILE A 270 13.68 7.78 17.91
CA ILE A 270 13.50 9.16 17.46
C ILE A 270 12.92 9.98 18.62
N LYS A 271 13.74 10.86 19.21
CA LYS A 271 13.36 11.62 20.41
C LYS A 271 13.03 13.09 20.14
N LYS A 272 13.56 13.65 19.04
CA LYS A 272 13.41 15.09 18.70
C LYS A 272 12.58 15.22 17.44
N TYR A 273 11.32 15.61 17.59
CA TYR A 273 10.39 15.90 16.51
C TYR A 273 9.26 16.80 17.01
N HIS A 274 8.54 17.39 16.07
CA HIS A 274 7.30 18.12 16.34
C HIS A 274 6.13 17.32 15.77
N ILE A 275 5.05 17.21 16.52
CA ILE A 275 3.85 16.49 16.12
C ILE A 275 2.62 17.36 16.37
N PHE A 276 1.69 17.38 15.43
CA PHE A 276 0.41 18.07 15.60
C PHE A 276 -0.66 17.46 14.68
N LYS A 277 -1.92 17.62 15.10
CA LYS A 277 -3.07 17.23 14.28
C LYS A 277 -3.47 18.37 13.37
N THR A 278 -3.74 18.09 12.09
CA THR A 278 -4.24 19.09 11.14
C THR A 278 -5.05 18.46 10.03
N ASP A 279 -6.07 19.18 9.56
CA ASP A 279 -6.81 18.89 8.33
C ASP A 279 -6.28 19.80 7.21
N LEU A 280 -5.43 19.25 6.36
CA LEU A 280 -4.83 19.98 5.25
C LEU A 280 -5.78 20.27 4.09
N THR A 281 -7.02 19.79 4.12
CA THR A 281 -8.06 20.18 3.17
C THR A 281 -8.70 21.52 3.53
N ASN A 282 -8.54 21.96 4.80
CA ASN A 282 -9.04 23.23 5.30
C ASN A 282 -7.92 24.30 5.28
N PRO A 283 -8.05 25.41 4.52
CA PRO A 283 -7.02 26.44 4.40
C PRO A 283 -6.78 27.23 5.70
N HIS A 284 -7.66 27.11 6.68
CA HIS A 284 -7.57 27.75 8.00
C HIS A 284 -7.08 26.82 9.11
N SER A 285 -6.66 25.59 8.77
CA SER A 285 -6.11 24.64 9.75
C SER A 285 -4.86 25.20 10.44
N PRO A 286 -4.61 24.82 11.70
CA PRO A 286 -3.45 25.27 12.45
C PRO A 286 -2.14 25.03 11.67
N SER A 287 -1.27 26.04 11.66
CA SER A 287 0.07 25.88 11.08
C SER A 287 1.00 25.16 12.07
N PRO A 288 2.05 24.47 11.56
CA PRO A 288 2.90 23.60 12.35
C PRO A 288 3.58 24.15 13.61
N ARG A 289 3.60 25.45 13.82
CA ARG A 289 4.30 26.08 14.98
C ARG A 289 3.47 27.13 15.73
N ALA A 290 2.21 27.36 15.40
CA ALA A 290 1.37 28.32 16.11
C ALA A 290 1.15 27.94 17.60
N GLU A 291 1.27 26.66 17.93
CA GLU A 291 1.01 26.18 19.30
C GLU A 291 2.16 26.40 20.31
N ARG A 292 3.39 26.69 19.86
CA ARG A 292 4.56 26.76 20.76
C ARG A 292 5.03 28.14 21.19
N SER A 293 4.74 29.18 20.44
CA SER A 293 5.38 30.50 20.70
C SER A 293 4.45 31.65 20.91
N GLY A 294 3.14 31.45 20.77
CA GLY A 294 2.20 32.59 20.78
C GLY A 294 2.47 33.66 19.71
N THR A 295 3.46 33.44 18.86
CA THR A 295 3.86 34.33 17.77
C THR A 295 3.45 33.74 16.43
N THR A 296 2.80 34.54 15.61
CA THR A 296 2.27 34.20 14.28
C THR A 296 3.36 33.99 13.21
N HIS A 297 4.54 33.47 13.55
CA HIS A 297 5.58 33.20 12.57
C HIS A 297 5.22 31.95 11.76
N ASN A 298 4.92 32.18 10.49
CA ASN A 298 4.65 31.18 9.47
C ASN A 298 5.90 30.28 9.31
N SER A 299 5.86 29.09 9.90
CA SER A 299 6.98 28.14 9.82
C SER A 299 7.16 27.68 8.38
N GLN A 300 8.36 27.83 7.85
CA GLN A 300 8.72 27.42 6.51
C GLN A 300 9.70 26.25 6.55
N TYR A 301 9.50 25.28 5.67
CA TYR A 301 10.28 24.05 5.57
C TYR A 301 11.17 24.04 4.33
N ASP A 302 12.33 23.41 4.47
CA ASP A 302 13.23 23.16 3.34
C ASP A 302 12.73 22.01 2.47
N LEU A 303 12.03 21.03 3.11
CA LEU A 303 11.45 19.87 2.47
C LEU A 303 10.07 19.57 3.07
N ILE A 304 9.09 19.34 2.19
CA ILE A 304 7.79 18.77 2.58
C ILE A 304 7.64 17.41 1.91
N ILE A 305 7.31 16.39 2.71
CA ILE A 305 6.90 15.06 2.23
C ILE A 305 5.38 15.04 2.26
N CYS A 306 4.78 14.89 1.09
CA CYS A 306 3.35 14.96 0.88
C CYS A 306 2.84 13.62 0.35
N ASP A 307 2.74 12.61 1.26
CA ASP A 307 2.17 11.27 0.98
C ASP A 307 0.66 11.37 1.13
N VAL A 308 0.01 11.87 0.07
CA VAL A 308 -1.38 12.31 0.12
C VAL A 308 -2.39 11.16 0.18
N PRO A 309 -3.57 11.38 0.79
CA PRO A 309 -4.69 10.45 0.65
C PRO A 309 -5.00 10.22 -0.83
N CYS A 310 -5.18 8.96 -1.21
CA CYS A 310 -5.42 8.55 -2.59
C CYS A 310 -6.31 7.31 -2.65
N SER A 311 -6.68 6.86 -3.85
CA SER A 311 -7.47 5.64 -4.08
C SER A 311 -6.82 4.38 -3.50
N GLY A 312 -5.50 4.39 -3.29
CA GLY A 312 -4.75 3.22 -2.88
C GLY A 312 -4.66 2.14 -3.95
N SER A 313 -4.98 2.45 -5.21
CA SER A 313 -5.12 1.45 -6.28
C SER A 313 -3.86 0.65 -6.57
N GLY A 314 -2.69 1.17 -6.25
CA GLY A 314 -1.43 0.43 -6.33
C GLY A 314 -1.21 -0.57 -5.18
N THR A 315 -2.09 -0.58 -4.17
CA THR A 315 -2.02 -1.47 -3.00
C THR A 315 -3.15 -2.50 -2.95
N TRP A 316 -4.01 -2.56 -3.98
CA TRP A 316 -5.18 -3.46 -3.98
C TRP A 316 -4.80 -4.96 -4.01
N GLY A 317 -3.57 -5.29 -4.28
CA GLY A 317 -3.05 -6.64 -4.00
C GLY A 317 -3.17 -7.05 -2.51
N ARG A 318 -3.18 -6.08 -1.57
CA ARG A 318 -3.39 -6.29 -0.12
C ARG A 318 -4.86 -6.15 0.31
N THR A 319 -5.62 -5.34 -0.42
CA THR A 319 -7.05 -5.04 -0.18
C THR A 319 -7.87 -5.36 -1.42
N PRO A 320 -7.91 -6.65 -1.86
CA PRO A 320 -8.51 -7.01 -3.14
C PRO A 320 -10.02 -6.79 -3.20
N GLU A 321 -10.69 -6.58 -2.06
CA GLU A 321 -12.08 -6.13 -2.02
C GLU A 321 -12.30 -4.83 -2.79
N GLN A 322 -11.28 -3.98 -2.93
CA GLN A 322 -11.36 -2.74 -3.71
C GLN A 322 -11.59 -3.00 -5.21
N LEU A 323 -11.10 -4.11 -5.75
CA LEU A 323 -11.36 -4.49 -7.15
C LEU A 323 -12.86 -4.61 -7.45
N LEU A 324 -13.65 -4.97 -6.43
CA LEU A 324 -15.09 -5.14 -6.54
C LEU A 324 -15.86 -3.87 -6.16
N TYR A 325 -15.50 -3.23 -5.04
CA TYR A 325 -16.28 -2.16 -4.40
C TYR A 325 -15.82 -0.74 -4.73
N PHE A 326 -14.61 -0.56 -5.32
CA PHE A 326 -14.15 0.78 -5.66
C PHE A 326 -14.98 1.39 -6.80
N GLU A 327 -15.39 2.63 -6.63
CA GLU A 327 -16.18 3.39 -7.59
C GLU A 327 -15.32 4.40 -8.36
N LYS A 328 -15.52 4.51 -9.67
CA LYS A 328 -14.72 5.37 -10.57
C LYS A 328 -14.73 6.85 -10.17
N ASN A 329 -15.86 7.36 -9.67
CA ASN A 329 -16.01 8.75 -9.21
C ASN A 329 -15.06 9.12 -8.07
N LYS A 330 -14.63 8.15 -7.25
CA LYS A 330 -13.64 8.35 -6.17
C LYS A 330 -12.28 8.81 -6.70
N ILE A 331 -11.89 8.48 -7.93
CA ILE A 331 -10.65 8.97 -8.54
C ILE A 331 -10.66 10.51 -8.59
N SER A 332 -11.74 11.11 -9.11
CA SER A 332 -11.90 12.57 -9.18
C SER A 332 -12.02 13.21 -7.80
N HIS A 333 -12.67 12.53 -6.86
CA HIS A 333 -12.74 12.98 -5.47
C HIS A 333 -11.34 13.09 -4.85
N TYR A 334 -10.53 12.04 -4.93
CA TYR A 334 -9.15 12.06 -4.38
C TYR A 334 -8.30 13.12 -5.07
N ALA A 335 -8.35 13.25 -6.38
CA ALA A 335 -7.63 14.30 -7.11
C ALA A 335 -8.00 15.70 -6.60
N THR A 336 -9.28 15.96 -6.28
CA THR A 336 -9.73 17.24 -5.70
C THR A 336 -9.16 17.45 -4.30
N VAL A 337 -9.16 16.42 -3.46
CA VAL A 337 -8.57 16.46 -2.11
C VAL A 337 -7.07 16.75 -2.19
N GLN A 338 -6.36 16.08 -3.08
CA GLN A 338 -4.92 16.24 -3.29
C GLN A 338 -4.56 17.65 -3.71
N LYS A 339 -5.29 18.26 -4.65
CA LYS A 339 -5.10 19.66 -5.05
C LYS A 339 -5.23 20.62 -3.86
N LYS A 340 -6.23 20.44 -2.99
CA LYS A 340 -6.40 21.26 -1.78
C LYS A 340 -5.23 21.11 -0.81
N ILE A 341 -4.81 19.87 -0.54
CA ILE A 341 -3.69 19.58 0.38
C ILE A 341 -2.41 20.24 -0.15
N VAL A 342 -2.06 20.03 -1.41
CA VAL A 342 -0.84 20.60 -2.01
C VAL A 342 -0.86 22.14 -1.94
N ALA A 343 -1.97 22.79 -2.31
CA ALA A 343 -2.09 24.24 -2.25
C ALA A 343 -1.90 24.78 -0.83
N ASN A 344 -2.35 24.06 0.20
CA ASN A 344 -2.23 24.46 1.58
C ASN A 344 -0.81 24.24 2.13
N VAL A 345 -0.17 23.10 1.85
CA VAL A 345 1.19 22.84 2.37
C VAL A 345 2.25 23.73 1.72
N LEU A 346 2.04 24.17 0.47
CA LEU A 346 2.98 25.06 -0.23
C LEU A 346 3.14 26.45 0.40
N LYS A 347 2.19 26.90 1.20
CA LYS A 347 2.31 28.13 2.00
C LYS A 347 3.45 28.03 3.01
N HIS A 348 3.80 26.80 3.42
CA HIS A 348 4.84 26.49 4.39
C HIS A 348 6.14 26.00 3.75
N LEU A 349 6.25 25.98 2.43
CA LEU A 349 7.48 25.64 1.73
C LEU A 349 8.29 26.89 1.45
N LYS A 350 9.58 26.91 1.84
CA LYS A 350 10.51 28.02 1.56
C LYS A 350 10.65 28.24 0.04
N PRO A 351 10.90 29.48 -0.41
CA PRO A 351 11.44 29.73 -1.75
C PRO A 351 12.69 28.84 -1.98
N GLY A 352 12.80 28.19 -3.12
CA GLY A 352 13.85 27.20 -3.40
C GLY A 352 13.74 25.87 -2.64
N GLY A 353 12.77 25.71 -1.74
CA GLY A 353 12.47 24.47 -1.01
C GLY A 353 11.89 23.38 -1.91
N HIS A 354 11.87 22.14 -1.41
CA HIS A 354 11.46 20.97 -2.18
C HIS A 354 10.20 20.32 -1.64
N LEU A 355 9.35 19.87 -2.54
CA LEU A 355 8.17 19.06 -2.25
C LEU A 355 8.37 17.67 -2.85
N ILE A 356 8.21 16.62 -2.05
CA ILE A 356 8.05 15.25 -2.55
C ILE A 356 6.58 14.91 -2.49
N TYR A 357 5.95 14.83 -3.65
CA TYR A 357 4.58 14.37 -3.80
C TYR A 357 4.56 12.86 -3.98
N ILE A 358 3.75 12.13 -3.21
CA ILE A 358 3.70 10.66 -3.22
C ILE A 358 2.24 10.21 -3.21
N THR A 359 1.94 9.19 -4.00
CA THR A 359 0.68 8.43 -3.92
C THR A 359 0.96 6.93 -3.98
N CYS A 360 0.08 6.14 -3.40
CA CYS A 360 -0.03 4.71 -3.69
C CYS A 360 -1.15 4.43 -4.70
N SER A 361 -1.37 5.36 -5.64
CA SER A 361 -2.32 5.25 -6.73
C SER A 361 -1.62 4.89 -8.05
N VAL A 362 -2.32 4.14 -8.89
CA VAL A 362 -1.92 3.89 -10.29
C VAL A 362 -2.72 4.74 -11.27
N PHE A 363 -3.50 5.70 -10.81
CA PHE A 363 -4.35 6.50 -11.67
C PHE A 363 -3.68 7.82 -12.06
N ARG A 364 -3.62 8.08 -13.37
CA ARG A 364 -3.04 9.29 -13.95
C ARG A 364 -3.63 10.57 -13.34
N LYS A 365 -4.92 10.57 -13.06
CA LYS A 365 -5.62 11.72 -12.47
C LYS A 365 -5.14 12.09 -11.07
N GLU A 366 -4.66 11.12 -10.30
CA GLU A 366 -4.07 11.32 -8.96
C GLU A 366 -2.56 11.54 -9.02
N ASN A 367 -1.91 11.27 -10.14
CA ASN A 367 -0.47 11.28 -10.34
C ASN A 367 -0.05 12.43 -11.26
N GLU A 368 0.05 12.19 -12.56
CA GLU A 368 0.56 13.15 -13.54
C GLU A 368 -0.28 14.43 -13.58
N GLU A 369 -1.61 14.32 -13.55
CA GLU A 369 -2.49 15.51 -13.60
C GLU A 369 -2.35 16.40 -12.36
N ILE A 370 -1.99 15.83 -11.18
CA ILE A 370 -1.68 16.64 -9.99
C ILE A 370 -0.32 17.30 -10.12
N VAL A 371 0.69 16.59 -10.65
CA VAL A 371 2.00 17.17 -10.93
C VAL A 371 1.90 18.32 -11.92
N ASP A 372 1.14 18.16 -13.01
CA ASP A 372 0.90 19.22 -13.98
C ASP A 372 0.16 20.42 -13.39
N HIS A 373 -0.84 20.16 -12.55
CA HIS A 373 -1.51 21.22 -11.80
C HIS A 373 -0.54 22.02 -10.91
N MET A 374 0.38 21.34 -10.21
CA MET A 374 1.39 22.00 -9.39
C MET A 374 2.34 22.88 -10.21
N ARG A 375 2.74 22.41 -11.39
CA ARG A 375 3.63 23.15 -12.29
C ARG A 375 2.95 24.37 -12.91
N GLN A 376 1.73 24.20 -13.39
CA GLN A 376 1.00 25.24 -14.14
C GLN A 376 0.37 26.30 -13.26
N HIS A 377 -0.05 25.95 -12.05
CA HIS A 377 -0.87 26.84 -11.21
C HIS A 377 -0.25 27.21 -9.86
N LEU A 378 0.77 26.47 -9.39
CA LEU A 378 1.33 26.64 -8.04
C LEU A 378 2.81 27.05 -8.03
N GLY A 379 3.40 27.38 -9.17
CA GLY A 379 4.78 27.89 -9.25
C GLY A 379 5.85 26.86 -8.86
N LEU A 380 5.60 25.58 -9.10
CA LEU A 380 6.58 24.52 -8.84
C LEU A 380 7.27 24.08 -10.13
N GLU A 381 8.59 23.89 -10.04
CA GLU A 381 9.40 23.27 -11.08
C GLU A 381 9.53 21.78 -10.81
N LEU A 382 9.24 20.95 -11.81
CA LEU A 382 9.42 19.51 -11.72
C LEU A 382 10.89 19.15 -11.88
N ILE A 383 11.46 18.46 -10.90
CA ILE A 383 12.85 17.97 -10.92
C ILE A 383 12.93 16.54 -11.38
N GLN A 384 12.05 15.67 -10.85
CA GLN A 384 12.04 14.25 -11.16
C GLN A 384 10.68 13.62 -10.90
N VAL A 385 10.30 12.65 -11.74
CA VAL A 385 9.15 11.75 -11.52
C VAL A 385 9.65 10.31 -11.49
N LYS A 386 9.03 9.49 -10.65
CA LYS A 386 9.24 8.04 -10.60
C LYS A 386 7.92 7.30 -10.48
N LEU A 387 7.66 6.41 -11.41
CA LEU A 387 6.71 5.32 -11.26
C LEU A 387 7.44 4.14 -10.62
N LEU A 388 7.09 3.83 -9.38
CA LEU A 388 7.72 2.78 -8.58
C LEU A 388 6.92 1.49 -8.73
N LYS A 389 7.19 0.76 -9.80
CA LYS A 389 6.53 -0.51 -10.11
C LYS A 389 6.95 -1.57 -9.09
N GLY A 390 5.97 -2.17 -8.44
CA GLY A 390 6.18 -3.25 -7.48
C GLY A 390 5.41 -4.52 -7.84
N TYR A 391 4.43 -4.43 -8.74
CA TYR A 391 3.57 -5.54 -9.11
C TYR A 391 4.33 -6.75 -9.70
N ASN A 392 5.46 -6.55 -10.33
CA ASN A 392 6.32 -7.60 -10.88
C ASN A 392 7.01 -8.47 -9.80
N ILE A 393 7.14 -7.97 -8.58
CA ILE A 393 7.74 -8.67 -7.44
C ILE A 393 6.77 -8.90 -6.29
N ASN A 394 5.47 -8.76 -6.53
CA ASN A 394 4.38 -8.85 -5.55
C ASN A 394 4.47 -7.79 -4.42
N ALA A 395 4.97 -6.59 -4.76
CA ALA A 395 4.95 -5.38 -3.93
C ALA A 395 3.87 -4.40 -4.43
N ASP A 396 3.65 -3.35 -3.67
CA ASP A 396 2.75 -2.25 -4.06
C ASP A 396 3.33 -1.47 -5.24
N THR A 397 2.48 -0.74 -5.97
CA THR A 397 2.89 0.22 -6.99
C THR A 397 2.61 1.62 -6.50
N MET A 398 3.59 2.51 -6.62
CA MET A 398 3.51 3.89 -6.15
C MET A 398 3.99 4.87 -7.21
N PHE A 399 3.53 6.10 -7.07
CA PHE A 399 4.00 7.22 -7.86
C PHE A 399 4.67 8.24 -6.94
N SER A 400 5.74 8.87 -7.39
CA SER A 400 6.40 9.94 -6.65
C SER A 400 7.00 10.99 -7.59
N ALA A 401 6.93 12.26 -7.16
CA ALA A 401 7.52 13.39 -7.87
C ALA A 401 8.27 14.31 -6.90
N LEU A 402 9.45 14.74 -7.31
CA LEU A 402 10.23 15.77 -6.63
C LEU A 402 10.04 17.08 -7.39
N LEU A 403 9.55 18.09 -6.68
CA LEU A 403 9.35 19.44 -7.21
C LEU A 403 10.12 20.48 -6.37
N ARG A 404 10.42 21.61 -6.95
CA ARG A 404 11.07 22.75 -6.29
C ARG A 404 10.20 24.00 -6.40
N LYS A 405 10.01 24.71 -5.30
CA LYS A 405 9.36 26.03 -5.32
C LYS A 405 10.29 27.06 -5.95
N GLN A 406 9.77 27.83 -6.89
CA GLN A 406 10.52 28.92 -7.50
C GLN A 406 10.90 29.98 -6.43
N LEU A 407 11.99 30.75 -6.70
CA LEU A 407 12.50 31.79 -5.80
C LEU A 407 11.58 32.98 -5.73
#